data_d1fddffb07c037e7027088162eb7dc66
#
_entry.id   d1fddffb07c037e7027088162eb7dc66
#
_cell.length_a   1.000
_cell.length_b   1.000
_cell.length_c   1.000
_cell.angle_alpha   90.00
_cell.angle_beta   90.00
_cell.angle_gamma   90.00
#
_symmetry.space_group_name_H-M   'P 1'
#
loop_
_entity.id
_entity.type
_entity.pdbx_description
1 polymer ?
#
loop_
_entity_poly.entity_id
_entity_poly.type
_entity_poly.pdbx_seq_one_letter_code
_entity_poly.pdbx_strand_id
1 'polypeptide(L)'
;MNSPATRRPIGQILITQGVISEDQLRIALLEQMKSNQPVGKLLVALGFVSEATLRDALGESLGHKSVDLAKSIIDPDALRMVPRELAKRHMFLALSYSQREQRLKIAIADPNDIVALDKLRTLIHPELLIDTLIAGESEIARAIDQYYGHELSIDGILHEIETGEVDYRSLSASLD
;
A
#
# COMPACT_ATOMS: atom_id res chain seq x y z
N MET A 1 -6.04 -15.69 -25.67
CA MET A 1 -6.29 -16.33 -24.38
C MET A 1 -5.24 -15.85 -23.36
N ASN A 2 -5.62 -14.88 -22.60
CA ASN A 2 -4.73 -14.42 -21.54
C ASN A 2 -4.86 -15.32 -20.35
N SER A 3 -4.14 -16.38 -20.42
CA SER A 3 -4.16 -17.29 -19.31
C SER A 3 -3.45 -16.66 -18.12
N PRO A 4 -3.93 -16.94 -16.92
CA PRO A 4 -3.21 -16.58 -15.69
C PRO A 4 -1.77 -17.08 -15.70
N ALA A 5 -1.42 -17.93 -16.63
CA ALA A 5 -0.08 -18.49 -16.77
C ALA A 5 0.99 -17.46 -17.14
N THR A 6 0.60 -16.28 -17.61
CA THR A 6 1.56 -15.20 -17.87
C THR A 6 2.03 -14.53 -16.59
N ARG A 7 1.34 -14.78 -15.47
CA ARG A 7 1.71 -14.23 -14.17
C ARG A 7 2.60 -15.23 -13.45
N ARG A 8 3.90 -14.97 -13.44
CA ARG A 8 4.83 -15.83 -12.72
C ARG A 8 4.63 -15.72 -11.21
N PRO A 9 4.64 -16.84 -10.47
CA PRO A 9 4.64 -16.77 -9.01
C PRO A 9 5.84 -15.99 -8.50
N ILE A 10 5.63 -15.20 -7.47
CA ILE A 10 6.68 -14.32 -6.92
C ILE A 10 7.92 -15.10 -6.50
N GLY A 11 7.74 -16.29 -5.93
CA GLY A 11 8.87 -17.13 -5.52
C GLY A 11 9.77 -17.50 -6.68
N GLN A 12 9.19 -17.81 -7.82
CA GLN A 12 9.96 -18.17 -9.03
C GLN A 12 10.74 -16.97 -9.57
N ILE A 13 10.15 -15.81 -9.54
CA ILE A 13 10.83 -14.57 -9.96
C ILE A 13 12.04 -14.30 -9.08
N LEU A 14 11.89 -14.44 -7.79
CA LEU A 14 12.97 -14.22 -6.83
C LEU A 14 14.10 -15.23 -7.01
N ILE A 15 13.78 -16.48 -7.30
CA ILE A 15 14.78 -17.51 -7.63
C ILE A 15 15.50 -17.16 -8.92
N THR A 16 14.76 -16.80 -9.96
CA THR A 16 15.33 -16.45 -11.27
C THR A 16 16.27 -15.25 -11.17
N GLN A 17 15.94 -14.29 -10.32
CA GLN A 17 16.79 -13.13 -10.07
C GLN A 17 17.97 -13.43 -9.14
N GLY A 18 18.04 -14.63 -8.59
CA GLY A 18 19.11 -14.99 -7.67
C GLY A 18 18.99 -14.38 -6.28
N VAL A 19 17.82 -13.87 -5.92
CA VAL A 19 17.58 -13.22 -4.63
C VAL A 19 17.41 -14.24 -3.53
N ILE A 20 16.71 -15.34 -3.82
CA ILE A 20 16.52 -16.45 -2.87
C ILE A 20 16.89 -17.76 -3.55
N SER A 21 17.20 -18.77 -2.74
CA SER A 21 17.44 -20.13 -3.20
C SER A 21 16.15 -20.93 -3.18
N GLU A 22 16.17 -22.09 -3.83
CA GLU A 22 15.05 -23.03 -3.79
C GLU A 22 14.78 -23.50 -2.38
N ASP A 23 15.82 -23.70 -1.58
CA ASP A 23 15.68 -24.11 -0.17
C ASP A 23 15.00 -23.03 0.66
N GLN A 24 15.35 -21.76 0.45
CA GLN A 24 14.70 -20.64 1.14
C GLN A 24 13.21 -20.55 0.78
N LEU A 25 12.88 -20.74 -0.48
CA LEU A 25 11.48 -20.76 -0.89
C LEU A 25 10.74 -21.94 -0.24
N ARG A 26 11.37 -23.09 -0.17
CA ARG A 26 10.77 -24.27 0.47
C ARG A 26 10.47 -24.00 1.95
N ILE A 27 11.39 -23.37 2.65
CA ILE A 27 11.21 -23.02 4.06
C ILE A 27 10.01 -22.07 4.23
N ALA A 28 9.92 -21.05 3.36
CA ALA A 28 8.80 -20.10 3.40
C ALA A 28 7.45 -20.77 3.10
N LEU A 29 7.44 -21.71 2.14
CA LEU A 29 6.22 -22.45 1.80
C LEU A 29 5.77 -23.36 2.93
N LEU A 30 6.71 -23.96 3.67
CA LEU A 30 6.38 -24.74 4.86
C LEU A 30 5.77 -23.87 5.96
N GLU A 31 6.32 -22.67 6.16
CA GLU A 31 5.73 -21.70 7.09
C GLU A 31 4.35 -21.25 6.65
N GLN A 32 4.14 -21.08 5.36
CA GLN A 32 2.83 -20.71 4.81
C GLN A 32 1.76 -21.73 5.19
N MET A 33 2.10 -23.00 5.17
CA MET A 33 1.15 -24.05 5.54
C MET A 33 0.70 -23.93 6.99
N LYS A 34 1.53 -23.36 7.86
CA LYS A 34 1.21 -23.20 9.29
C LYS A 34 0.50 -21.87 9.57
N SER A 35 0.90 -20.80 8.91
CA SER A 35 0.48 -19.45 9.24
C SER A 35 -0.56 -18.87 8.29
N ASN A 36 -0.74 -19.47 7.13
CA ASN A 36 -1.69 -19.02 6.09
C ASN A 36 -1.40 -17.60 5.58
N GLN A 37 -0.17 -17.14 5.71
CA GLN A 37 0.25 -15.82 5.24
C GLN A 37 0.80 -15.89 3.81
N PRO A 38 0.77 -14.77 3.05
CA PRO A 38 1.40 -14.74 1.73
C PRO A 38 2.88 -15.09 1.80
N VAL A 39 3.37 -15.85 0.84
CA VAL A 39 4.76 -16.31 0.84
C VAL A 39 5.76 -15.16 0.79
N GLY A 40 5.45 -14.09 0.06
CA GLY A 40 6.32 -12.92 0.02
C GLY A 40 6.51 -12.29 1.39
N LYS A 41 5.44 -12.19 2.15
CA LYS A 41 5.47 -11.64 3.51
C LYS A 41 6.34 -12.51 4.43
N LEU A 42 6.25 -13.81 4.28
CA LEU A 42 7.05 -14.76 5.05
C LEU A 42 8.53 -14.70 4.68
N LEU A 43 8.84 -14.53 3.40
CA LEU A 43 10.22 -14.37 2.96
C LEU A 43 10.88 -13.14 3.58
N VAL A 44 10.13 -12.04 3.71
CA VAL A 44 10.62 -10.84 4.38
C VAL A 44 10.78 -11.09 5.88
N ALA A 45 9.79 -11.70 6.51
CA ALA A 45 9.82 -11.99 7.94
C ALA A 45 10.97 -12.92 8.32
N LEU A 46 11.29 -13.89 7.45
CA LEU A 46 12.41 -14.81 7.65
C LEU A 46 13.77 -14.19 7.33
N GLY A 47 13.79 -12.97 6.79
CA GLY A 47 15.04 -12.28 6.47
C GLY A 47 15.67 -12.74 5.17
N PHE A 48 14.96 -13.46 4.32
CA PHE A 48 15.49 -13.98 3.06
C PHE A 48 15.46 -12.93 1.93
N VAL A 49 14.60 -11.94 2.04
CA VAL A 49 14.46 -10.87 1.05
C VAL A 49 14.05 -9.58 1.76
N SER A 50 14.49 -8.44 1.22
CA SER A 50 14.05 -7.14 1.74
C SER A 50 12.69 -6.76 1.17
N GLU A 51 11.97 -5.87 1.89
CA GLU A 51 10.69 -5.35 1.40
C GLU A 51 10.85 -4.68 0.04
N ALA A 52 11.93 -3.91 -0.15
CA ALA A 52 12.19 -3.22 -1.41
C ALA A 52 12.39 -4.19 -2.57
N THR A 53 13.18 -5.24 -2.36
CA THR A 53 13.41 -6.25 -3.39
C THR A 53 12.13 -7.01 -3.73
N LEU A 54 11.33 -7.33 -2.71
CA LEU A 54 10.04 -7.99 -2.92
C LEU A 54 9.10 -7.10 -3.73
N ARG A 55 9.03 -5.81 -3.39
CA ARG A 55 8.22 -4.83 -4.11
C ARG A 55 8.60 -4.78 -5.59
N ASP A 56 9.88 -4.67 -5.88
CA ASP A 56 10.37 -4.58 -7.26
C ASP A 56 10.07 -5.87 -8.03
N ALA A 57 10.22 -7.02 -7.40
CA ALA A 57 9.89 -8.30 -8.01
C ALA A 57 8.39 -8.45 -8.28
N LEU A 58 7.55 -7.93 -7.37
CA LEU A 58 6.10 -7.91 -7.59
C LEU A 58 5.74 -7.04 -8.77
N GLY A 59 6.34 -5.85 -8.88
CA GLY A 59 6.15 -4.97 -10.02
C GLY A 59 6.49 -5.67 -11.33
N GLU A 60 7.64 -6.33 -11.39
CA GLU A 60 8.06 -7.09 -12.57
C GLU A 60 7.08 -8.22 -12.88
N SER A 61 6.63 -8.95 -11.86
CA SER A 61 5.69 -10.05 -12.03
C SER A 61 4.35 -9.59 -12.62
N LEU A 62 3.90 -8.41 -12.24
CA LEU A 62 2.62 -7.88 -12.65
C LEU A 62 2.71 -6.97 -13.88
N GLY A 63 3.91 -6.71 -14.38
CA GLY A 63 4.12 -5.82 -15.51
C GLY A 63 3.87 -4.36 -15.18
N HIS A 64 4.00 -3.97 -13.92
CA HIS A 64 3.82 -2.60 -13.45
C HIS A 64 5.11 -2.03 -12.91
N LYS A 65 5.22 -0.71 -12.93
CA LYS A 65 6.34 -0.02 -12.30
C LYS A 65 6.15 -0.01 -10.79
N SER A 66 7.24 -0.09 -10.07
CA SER A 66 7.23 0.05 -8.60
C SER A 66 7.62 1.46 -8.20
N VAL A 67 7.34 1.80 -6.95
CA VAL A 67 7.69 3.10 -6.37
C VAL A 67 8.22 2.89 -4.95
N ASP A 68 9.23 3.66 -4.59
CA ASP A 68 9.75 3.71 -3.23
C ASP A 68 9.08 4.89 -2.51
N LEU A 69 8.15 4.59 -1.61
CA LEU A 69 7.40 5.63 -0.90
C LEU A 69 8.27 6.45 0.04
N ALA A 70 9.37 5.89 0.52
CA ALA A 70 10.30 6.63 1.37
C ALA A 70 11.01 7.77 0.63
N LYS A 71 11.12 7.63 -0.70
CA LYS A 71 11.77 8.62 -1.57
C LYS A 71 10.78 9.42 -2.40
N SER A 72 9.50 9.19 -2.24
CA SER A 72 8.45 9.82 -3.04
C SER A 72 7.96 11.11 -2.41
N ILE A 73 7.62 12.06 -3.25
CA ILE A 73 6.96 13.30 -2.83
C ILE A 73 5.45 13.06 -2.94
N ILE A 74 4.75 13.21 -1.83
CA ILE A 74 3.32 12.98 -1.76
C ILE A 74 2.60 14.32 -1.75
N ASP A 75 1.68 14.51 -2.71
CA ASP A 75 0.88 15.72 -2.79
C ASP A 75 -0.22 15.67 -1.72
N PRO A 76 -0.24 16.62 -0.76
CA PRO A 76 -1.28 16.64 0.27
C PRO A 76 -2.69 16.76 -0.29
N ASP A 77 -2.86 17.47 -1.41
CA ASP A 77 -4.17 17.62 -2.05
C ASP A 77 -4.70 16.29 -2.57
N ALA A 78 -3.81 15.46 -3.11
CA ALA A 78 -4.20 14.12 -3.55
C ALA A 78 -4.62 13.25 -2.37
N LEU A 79 -3.91 13.33 -1.25
CA LEU A 79 -4.26 12.60 -0.03
C LEU A 79 -5.65 12.96 0.47
N ARG A 80 -6.00 14.26 0.44
CA ARG A 80 -7.29 14.72 0.93
C ARG A 80 -8.46 14.24 0.09
N MET A 81 -8.23 13.88 -1.15
CA MET A 81 -9.28 13.37 -2.03
C MET A 81 -9.72 11.96 -1.68
N VAL A 82 -8.91 11.24 -0.90
CA VAL A 82 -9.14 9.83 -0.59
C VAL A 82 -9.27 9.66 0.93
N PRO A 83 -10.39 9.10 1.43
CA PRO A 83 -10.52 8.82 2.86
C PRO A 83 -9.49 7.79 3.33
N ARG A 84 -8.97 8.01 4.54
CA ARG A 84 -8.01 7.09 5.16
C ARG A 84 -8.53 5.66 5.20
N GLU A 85 -9.81 5.49 5.51
CA GLU A 85 -10.44 4.17 5.61
C GLU A 85 -10.37 3.40 4.29
N LEU A 86 -10.59 4.10 3.18
CA LEU A 86 -10.51 3.50 1.86
C LEU A 86 -9.08 3.10 1.53
N ALA A 87 -8.13 4.00 1.79
CA ALA A 87 -6.71 3.74 1.56
C ALA A 87 -6.22 2.54 2.37
N LYS A 88 -6.62 2.46 3.62
CA LYS A 88 -6.23 1.38 4.53
C LYS A 88 -6.85 0.05 4.12
N ARG A 89 -8.14 0.07 3.75
CA ARG A 89 -8.87 -1.14 3.38
C ARG A 89 -8.30 -1.80 2.13
N HIS A 90 -7.94 -0.99 1.13
CA HIS A 90 -7.47 -1.49 -0.16
C HIS A 90 -5.96 -1.39 -0.33
N MET A 91 -5.25 -0.97 0.70
CA MET A 91 -3.78 -0.81 0.69
C MET A 91 -3.28 -0.05 -0.52
N PHE A 92 -3.63 1.24 -0.57
CA PHE A 92 -3.10 2.16 -1.55
C PHE A 92 -2.88 3.55 -0.95
N LEU A 93 -2.10 4.36 -1.63
CA LEU A 93 -1.81 5.74 -1.23
C LEU A 93 -1.88 6.64 -2.46
N ALA A 94 -2.67 7.71 -2.38
CA ALA A 94 -2.70 8.70 -3.44
C ALA A 94 -1.40 9.51 -3.42
N LEU A 95 -0.73 9.60 -4.57
CA LEU A 95 0.56 10.28 -4.70
C LEU A 95 0.43 11.67 -5.28
N SER A 96 -0.32 11.82 -6.37
CA SER A 96 -0.53 13.10 -7.04
C SER A 96 -1.81 13.08 -7.84
N TYR A 97 -2.36 14.26 -8.07
CA TYR A 97 -3.57 14.43 -8.86
C TYR A 97 -3.44 15.59 -9.81
N SER A 98 -3.78 15.37 -11.08
CA SER A 98 -3.86 16.41 -12.10
C SER A 98 -5.33 16.69 -12.40
N GLN A 99 -5.82 17.83 -11.98
CA GLN A 99 -7.19 18.25 -12.26
C GLN A 99 -7.40 18.45 -13.77
N ARG A 100 -6.40 18.97 -14.43
CA ARG A 100 -6.45 19.22 -15.89
C ARG A 100 -6.66 17.92 -16.67
N GLU A 101 -5.94 16.88 -16.29
CA GLU A 101 -6.01 15.60 -17.00
C GLU A 101 -7.01 14.64 -16.35
N GLN A 102 -7.54 14.98 -15.18
CA GLN A 102 -8.33 14.10 -14.33
C GLN A 102 -7.61 12.76 -14.13
N ARG A 103 -6.36 12.87 -13.72
CA ARG A 103 -5.46 11.73 -13.57
C ARG A 103 -4.94 11.67 -12.15
N LEU A 104 -5.18 10.54 -11.52
CA LEU A 104 -4.72 10.25 -10.16
C LEU A 104 -3.61 9.20 -10.23
N LYS A 105 -2.47 9.50 -9.65
CA LYS A 105 -1.38 8.54 -9.49
C LYS A 105 -1.44 7.96 -8.09
N ILE A 106 -1.46 6.64 -7.99
CA ILE A 106 -1.50 5.95 -6.71
C ILE A 106 -0.40 4.90 -6.61
N ALA A 107 0.06 4.66 -5.38
CA ALA A 107 0.84 3.49 -5.04
C ALA A 107 -0.14 2.46 -4.46
N ILE A 108 -0.09 1.23 -4.92
CA ILE A 108 -1.04 0.20 -4.53
C ILE A 108 -0.33 -1.14 -4.39
N ALA A 109 -0.75 -1.94 -3.42
CA ALA A 109 -0.19 -3.27 -3.23
C ALA A 109 -0.64 -4.25 -4.31
N ASP A 110 -1.93 -4.19 -4.68
CA ASP A 110 -2.50 -5.02 -5.74
C ASP A 110 -3.13 -4.16 -6.82
N PRO A 111 -2.46 -3.97 -7.98
CA PRO A 111 -3.02 -3.14 -9.05
C PRO A 111 -4.25 -3.75 -9.73
N ASN A 112 -4.55 -5.01 -9.44
CA ASN A 112 -5.73 -5.69 -9.96
C ASN A 112 -6.95 -5.57 -9.03
N ASP A 113 -6.87 -4.75 -8.00
CA ASP A 113 -7.99 -4.48 -7.11
C ASP A 113 -8.96 -3.51 -7.80
N ILE A 114 -9.81 -4.08 -8.65
CA ILE A 114 -10.79 -3.34 -9.45
C ILE A 114 -11.78 -2.60 -8.55
N VAL A 115 -12.13 -3.19 -7.41
CA VAL A 115 -13.06 -2.57 -6.46
C VAL A 115 -12.51 -1.24 -5.94
N ALA A 116 -11.23 -1.20 -5.60
CA ALA A 116 -10.58 0.03 -5.16
C ALA A 116 -10.61 1.10 -6.26
N LEU A 117 -10.28 0.72 -7.49
CA LEU A 117 -10.26 1.64 -8.62
C LEU A 117 -11.65 2.18 -8.93
N ASP A 118 -12.67 1.32 -8.89
CA ASP A 118 -14.06 1.73 -9.12
C ASP A 118 -14.55 2.67 -8.02
N LYS A 119 -14.17 2.42 -6.78
CA LYS A 119 -14.53 3.32 -5.68
C LYS A 119 -13.88 4.69 -5.83
N LEU A 120 -12.66 4.76 -6.31
CA LEU A 120 -11.99 6.03 -6.59
C LEU A 120 -12.72 6.81 -7.69
N ARG A 121 -13.16 6.13 -8.73
CA ARG A 121 -13.94 6.77 -9.80
C ARG A 121 -15.29 7.26 -9.32
N THR A 122 -15.93 6.50 -8.46
CA THR A 122 -17.20 6.92 -7.86
C THR A 122 -17.01 8.14 -6.97
N LEU A 123 -15.90 8.18 -6.22
CA LEU A 123 -15.63 9.23 -5.25
C LEU A 123 -15.16 10.52 -5.92
N ILE A 124 -14.31 10.43 -6.95
CA ILE A 124 -13.65 11.59 -7.56
C ILE A 124 -14.31 11.97 -8.88
N HIS A 125 -14.27 11.08 -9.88
CA HIS A 125 -14.84 11.33 -11.20
C HIS A 125 -14.99 10.00 -11.95
N PRO A 126 -16.14 9.79 -12.65
CA PRO A 126 -16.38 8.54 -13.38
C PRO A 126 -15.33 8.23 -14.45
N GLU A 127 -14.76 9.25 -15.05
CA GLU A 127 -13.76 9.10 -16.12
C GLU A 127 -12.33 9.29 -15.63
N LEU A 128 -12.12 9.18 -14.31
CA LEU A 128 -10.80 9.33 -13.70
C LEU A 128 -9.80 8.34 -14.30
N LEU A 129 -8.67 8.87 -14.77
CA LEU A 129 -7.54 8.05 -15.18
C LEU A 129 -6.68 7.77 -13.95
N ILE A 130 -6.40 6.50 -13.72
CA ILE A 130 -5.65 6.08 -12.55
C ILE A 130 -4.35 5.41 -12.99
N ASP A 131 -3.23 6.03 -12.62
CA ASP A 131 -1.91 5.43 -12.82
C ASP A 131 -1.52 4.67 -11.56
N THR A 132 -1.29 3.37 -11.70
CA THR A 132 -0.95 2.51 -10.58
C THR A 132 0.55 2.19 -10.57
N LEU A 133 1.17 2.38 -9.41
CA LEU A 133 2.55 1.98 -9.14
C LEU A 133 2.52 0.98 -8.01
N ILE A 134 3.38 -0.03 -8.07
CA ILE A 134 3.43 -1.07 -7.04
C ILE A 134 4.23 -0.57 -5.85
N ALA A 135 3.67 -0.75 -4.66
CA ALA A 135 4.38 -0.55 -3.40
C ALA A 135 4.07 -1.72 -2.46
N GLY A 136 4.97 -1.98 -1.52
CA GLY A 136 4.77 -3.04 -0.57
C GLY A 136 3.67 -2.70 0.45
N GLU A 137 2.95 -3.71 0.93
CA GLU A 137 1.90 -3.48 1.93
C GLU A 137 2.43 -2.77 3.17
N SER A 138 3.60 -3.19 3.67
CA SER A 138 4.22 -2.56 4.83
C SER A 138 4.61 -1.11 4.56
N GLU A 139 5.10 -0.84 3.35
CA GLU A 139 5.45 0.52 2.94
C GLU A 139 4.21 1.42 2.89
N ILE A 140 3.13 0.91 2.32
CA ILE A 140 1.86 1.64 2.23
C ILE A 140 1.28 1.88 3.62
N ALA A 141 1.27 0.86 4.47
CA ALA A 141 0.75 0.98 5.84
C ALA A 141 1.50 2.05 6.63
N ARG A 142 2.83 2.06 6.54
CA ARG A 142 3.65 3.09 7.20
C ARG A 142 3.36 4.47 6.64
N ALA A 143 3.20 4.60 5.32
CA ALA A 143 2.90 5.88 4.69
C ALA A 143 1.52 6.39 5.08
N ILE A 144 0.52 5.51 5.16
CA ILE A 144 -0.82 5.89 5.62
C ILE A 144 -0.75 6.44 7.05
N ASP A 145 -0.05 5.75 7.94
CA ASP A 145 0.11 6.21 9.33
C ASP A 145 0.87 7.53 9.39
N GLN A 146 1.90 7.69 8.57
CA GLN A 146 2.71 8.90 8.54
C GLN A 146 1.93 10.12 8.05
N TYR A 147 1.23 9.98 6.93
CA TYR A 147 0.59 11.13 6.26
C TYR A 147 -0.82 11.39 6.76
N TYR A 148 -1.63 10.35 6.95
CA TYR A 148 -3.00 10.51 7.43
C TYR A 148 -3.09 10.60 8.95
N GLY A 149 -2.26 9.81 9.64
CA GLY A 149 -2.30 9.77 11.10
C GLY A 149 -2.03 11.11 11.74
N HIS A 150 -1.07 11.86 11.20
CA HIS A 150 -0.70 13.17 11.73
C HIS A 150 -1.81 14.19 11.59
N GLU A 151 -2.38 14.33 10.40
CA GLU A 151 -3.47 15.27 10.14
C GLU A 151 -4.74 14.90 10.89
N LEU A 152 -5.11 13.64 10.86
CA LEU A 152 -6.33 13.16 11.49
C LEU A 152 -6.29 13.25 13.01
N SER A 153 -5.11 13.10 13.61
CA SER A 153 -4.96 13.26 15.05
C SER A 153 -5.30 14.68 15.49
N ILE A 154 -4.84 15.68 14.75
CA ILE A 154 -5.10 17.09 15.04
C ILE A 154 -6.58 17.40 14.81
N ASP A 155 -7.11 17.04 13.65
CA ASP A 155 -8.52 17.27 13.32
C ASP A 155 -9.46 16.54 14.26
N GLY A 156 -9.14 15.32 14.61
CA GLY A 156 -9.92 14.53 15.55
C GLY A 156 -9.95 15.17 16.94
N ILE A 157 -8.80 15.63 17.44
CA ILE A 157 -8.69 16.31 18.72
C ILE A 157 -9.50 17.60 18.70
N LEU A 158 -9.37 18.41 17.66
CA LEU A 158 -10.13 19.66 17.53
C LEU A 158 -11.63 19.42 17.48
N HIS A 159 -12.06 18.41 16.74
CA HIS A 159 -13.47 18.04 16.65
C HIS A 159 -14.02 17.59 18.01
N GLU A 160 -13.28 16.75 18.72
CA GLU A 160 -13.67 16.29 20.04
C GLU A 160 -13.73 17.43 21.04
N ILE A 161 -12.81 18.39 20.98
CA ILE A 161 -12.82 19.59 21.82
C ILE A 161 -14.06 20.42 21.54
N GLU A 162 -14.41 20.65 20.27
CA GLU A 162 -15.58 21.41 19.87
C GLU A 162 -16.88 20.75 20.29
N THR A 163 -16.96 19.42 20.25
CA THR A 163 -18.17 18.69 20.66
C THR A 163 -18.25 18.45 22.15
N GLY A 164 -17.18 18.74 22.89
CA GLY A 164 -17.12 18.51 24.34
C GLY A 164 -16.95 17.04 24.71
N GLU A 165 -16.59 16.19 23.77
CA GLU A 165 -16.41 14.76 24.00
C GLU A 165 -15.01 14.40 24.48
N VAL A 166 -14.11 15.37 24.56
CA VAL A 166 -12.73 15.14 24.94
C VAL A 166 -12.56 15.00 26.44
N ASP A 167 -11.93 13.93 26.87
CA ASP A 167 -11.41 13.78 28.21
C ASP A 167 -10.03 14.44 28.25
N TYR A 168 -9.93 15.58 28.91
CA TYR A 168 -8.69 16.34 29.01
C TYR A 168 -7.55 15.58 29.69
N ARG A 169 -7.87 14.62 30.54
CA ARG A 169 -6.85 13.76 31.17
C ARG A 169 -6.20 12.82 30.15
N SER A 170 -7.04 12.24 29.29
CA SER A 170 -6.54 11.40 28.20
C SER A 170 -5.71 12.21 27.23
N LEU A 171 -6.12 13.44 26.96
CA LEU A 171 -5.40 14.33 26.07
C LEU A 171 -4.01 14.68 26.63
N SER A 172 -3.94 15.01 27.93
CA SER A 172 -2.67 15.28 28.59
C SER A 172 -1.74 14.08 28.55
N ALA A 173 -2.27 12.88 28.81
CA ALA A 173 -1.48 11.65 28.78
C ALA A 173 -0.95 11.35 27.38
N SER A 174 -1.68 11.69 26.34
CA SER A 174 -1.26 11.46 24.96
C SER A 174 -0.22 12.48 24.46
N LEU A 175 -0.11 13.63 25.12
CA LEU A 175 0.85 14.67 24.76
C LEU A 175 2.20 14.52 25.48
N ASP A 176 2.25 13.74 26.53
CA ASP A 176 3.47 13.40 27.23
C ASP A 176 4.12 12.19 26.59
#